data_a685dc0aea9452aec7b3d0585327c4bf
#
_entry.id   a685dc0aea9452aec7b3d0585327c4bf
#
_cell.length_a   1.000
_cell.length_b   1.000
_cell.length_c   1.000
_cell.angle_alpha   90.00
_cell.angle_beta   90.00
_cell.angle_gamma   90.00
#
_symmetry.space_group_name_H-M   'P 1'
#
loop_
_entity.id
_entity.type
_entity.pdbx_description
1 polymer ?
#
loop_
_entity_poly.entity_id
_entity_poly.type
_entity_poly.pdbx_seq_one_letter_code
_entity_poly.pdbx_strand_id
1 'polypeptide(L)'
;ASVPVLLMDIKGDLSGIAKPGAMNPKIEERIKKIGTMWSPSTFPVELLSLSDQPGIKLRATTSEFGPVLLSKILDLNETQQGILAMIFKYCDDKKLPLLDLEDLKKVIQYITGDGKNEIEKLESFRRYHKQYYFFRKNTR
;
A
#
# COMPACT_ATOMS: atom_id res chain seq x y z
N ALA A 1 -6.02 14.28 23.47
CA ALA A 1 -5.78 14.82 22.11
C ALA A 1 -6.38 13.85 21.11
N SER A 2 -7.27 14.35 20.25
CA SER A 2 -7.95 13.53 19.23
C SER A 2 -7.06 13.39 17.98
N VAL A 3 -5.87 12.81 18.15
CA VAL A 3 -4.96 12.57 17.03
C VAL A 3 -5.06 11.10 16.65
N PRO A 4 -5.47 10.76 15.39
CA PRO A 4 -5.46 9.38 14.93
C PRO A 4 -4.02 8.89 14.80
N VAL A 5 -3.77 7.65 15.24
CA VAL A 5 -2.47 7.00 15.17
C VAL A 5 -2.61 5.66 14.48
N LEU A 6 -1.79 5.40 13.46
CA LEU A 6 -1.66 4.10 12.81
C LEU A 6 -0.43 3.38 13.38
N LEU A 7 -0.64 2.19 13.94
CA LEU A 7 0.42 1.34 14.47
C LEU A 7 0.51 0.06 13.65
N MET A 8 1.72 -0.33 13.26
CA MET A 8 1.98 -1.62 12.63
C MET A 8 2.47 -2.61 13.67
N ASP A 9 1.68 -3.66 13.90
CA ASP A 9 1.92 -4.68 14.92
C ASP A 9 2.37 -6.00 14.27
N ILE A 10 3.66 -6.23 14.23
CA ILE A 10 4.22 -7.45 13.63
C ILE A 10 4.13 -8.64 14.60
N LYS A 11 4.15 -8.38 15.92
CA LYS A 11 4.20 -9.41 16.96
C LYS A 11 2.85 -9.68 17.62
N GLY A 12 1.87 -8.80 17.44
CA GLY A 12 0.55 -8.91 18.06
C GLY A 12 0.48 -8.44 19.52
N ASP A 13 1.52 -7.77 20.02
CA ASP A 13 1.58 -7.32 21.42
C ASP A 13 0.91 -5.96 21.64
N LEU A 14 0.72 -5.15 20.60
CA LEU A 14 0.08 -3.84 20.67
C LEU A 14 -1.46 -3.95 20.80
N SER A 15 -2.06 -5.06 20.38
CA SER A 15 -3.51 -5.28 20.43
C SER A 15 -4.09 -5.16 21.86
N GLY A 16 -3.26 -5.38 22.88
CA GLY A 16 -3.62 -5.20 24.29
C GLY A 16 -4.11 -3.80 24.66
N ILE A 17 -3.78 -2.76 23.88
CA ILE A 17 -4.23 -1.37 24.12
C ILE A 17 -5.76 -1.21 24.00
N ALA A 18 -6.44 -2.15 23.34
CA ALA A 18 -7.89 -2.16 23.16
C ALA A 18 -8.65 -2.52 24.46
N LYS A 19 -7.97 -3.07 25.48
CA LYS A 19 -8.58 -3.48 26.75
C LYS A 19 -7.91 -2.80 27.93
N PRO A 20 -8.63 -2.56 29.04
CA PRO A 20 -8.03 -1.99 30.23
C PRO A 20 -7.04 -2.99 30.83
N GLY A 21 -5.86 -2.49 31.21
CA GLY A 21 -4.88 -3.29 31.91
C GLY A 21 -5.36 -3.73 33.29
N ALA A 22 -4.84 -4.85 33.79
CA ALA A 22 -5.08 -5.29 35.18
C ALA A 22 -3.91 -4.89 36.07
N MET A 23 -4.22 -4.44 37.26
CA MET A 23 -3.21 -4.16 38.31
C MET A 23 -2.46 -5.45 38.64
N ASN A 24 -1.16 -5.36 38.74
CA ASN A 24 -0.30 -6.44 39.21
C ASN A 24 0.86 -5.89 40.08
N PRO A 25 1.53 -6.74 40.88
CA PRO A 25 2.59 -6.30 41.80
C PRO A 25 3.73 -5.50 41.11
N LYS A 26 4.07 -5.85 39.88
CA LYS A 26 5.12 -5.12 39.11
C LYS A 26 4.68 -3.71 38.75
N ILE A 27 3.41 -3.54 38.40
CA ILE A 27 2.84 -2.22 38.09
C ILE A 27 2.80 -1.38 39.36
N GLU A 28 2.37 -1.95 40.50
CA GLU A 28 2.32 -1.26 41.81
C GLU A 28 3.71 -0.78 42.23
N GLU A 29 4.72 -1.64 42.16
CA GLU A 29 6.09 -1.28 42.48
C GLU A 29 6.59 -0.13 41.58
N ARG A 30 6.31 -0.22 40.28
CA ARG A 30 6.74 0.80 39.34
C ARG A 30 6.04 2.14 39.58
N ILE A 31 4.75 2.14 39.88
CA ILE A 31 3.97 3.34 40.21
C ILE A 31 4.54 4.00 41.45
N LYS A 32 4.80 3.24 42.52
CA LYS A 32 5.43 3.74 43.75
C LYS A 32 6.81 4.35 43.49
N LYS A 33 7.61 3.69 42.66
CA LYS A 33 8.97 4.15 42.34
C LYS A 33 8.96 5.45 41.49
N ILE A 34 7.99 5.62 40.60
CA ILE A 34 7.92 6.80 39.72
C ILE A 34 7.12 7.94 40.36
N GLY A 35 6.30 7.65 41.37
CA GLY A 35 5.46 8.66 42.05
C GLY A 35 4.30 9.14 41.18
N THR A 36 3.77 8.29 40.28
CA THR A 36 2.65 8.64 39.39
C THR A 36 1.38 7.91 39.79
N MET A 37 0.23 8.45 39.40
CA MET A 37 -1.04 7.72 39.49
C MET A 37 -1.25 6.95 38.21
N TRP A 38 -1.77 5.72 38.33
CA TRP A 38 -2.15 4.90 37.22
C TRP A 38 -3.59 4.40 37.39
N SER A 39 -4.36 4.49 36.32
CA SER A 39 -5.70 3.90 36.27
C SER A 39 -5.87 3.11 34.96
N PRO A 40 -6.49 1.93 35.00
CA PRO A 40 -6.76 1.18 33.79
C PRO A 40 -7.74 1.97 32.90
N SER A 41 -7.41 2.06 31.62
CA SER A 41 -8.24 2.73 30.63
C SER A 41 -8.23 1.96 29.31
N THR A 42 -9.25 2.17 28.51
CA THR A 42 -9.34 1.66 27.13
C THR A 42 -9.13 2.81 26.15
N PHE A 43 -8.65 2.46 24.99
CA PHE A 43 -8.57 3.39 23.86
C PHE A 43 -9.49 2.90 22.74
N PRO A 44 -10.12 3.80 21.96
CA PRO A 44 -10.86 3.41 20.77
C PRO A 44 -9.83 2.90 19.73
N VAL A 45 -9.92 1.62 19.40
CA VAL A 45 -8.98 0.94 18.50
C VAL A 45 -9.76 0.18 17.43
N GLU A 46 -9.37 0.38 16.17
CA GLU A 46 -9.74 -0.49 15.07
C GLU A 46 -8.57 -1.41 14.73
N LEU A 47 -8.83 -2.72 14.73
CA LEU A 47 -7.85 -3.72 14.34
C LEU A 47 -7.99 -4.00 12.84
N LEU A 48 -6.94 -3.67 12.09
CA LEU A 48 -6.85 -3.91 10.66
C LEU A 48 -6.00 -5.16 10.40
N SER A 49 -6.40 -5.99 9.45
CA SER A 49 -5.70 -7.23 9.12
C SER A 49 -5.41 -7.35 7.62
N LEU A 50 -4.18 -7.72 7.28
CA LEU A 50 -3.76 -8.08 5.93
C LEU A 50 -3.88 -9.59 5.65
N SER A 51 -4.10 -10.39 6.70
CA SER A 51 -4.16 -11.85 6.66
C SER A 51 -5.53 -12.37 7.10
N ASP A 52 -5.63 -13.68 7.36
CA ASP A 52 -6.85 -14.31 7.89
C ASP A 52 -7.08 -14.10 9.39
N GLN A 53 -6.24 -13.31 10.04
CA GLN A 53 -6.44 -12.94 11.44
C GLN A 53 -7.72 -12.11 11.63
N PRO A 54 -8.32 -12.15 12.84
CA PRO A 54 -9.46 -11.31 13.16
C PRO A 54 -9.16 -9.82 13.00
N GLY A 55 -10.12 -9.09 12.44
CA GLY A 55 -10.00 -7.65 12.18
C GLY A 55 -10.66 -7.24 10.86
N ILE A 56 -10.70 -5.94 10.62
CA ILE A 56 -11.17 -5.39 9.34
C ILE A 56 -10.12 -5.68 8.28
N LYS A 57 -10.52 -6.37 7.22
CA LYS A 57 -9.60 -6.71 6.13
C LYS A 57 -9.15 -5.45 5.39
N LEU A 58 -7.86 -5.18 5.44
CA LEU A 58 -7.22 -4.11 4.68
C LEU A 58 -7.02 -4.59 3.26
N ARG A 59 -7.52 -3.82 2.30
CA ARG A 59 -7.35 -4.08 0.86
C ARG A 59 -6.96 -2.78 0.19
N ALA A 60 -6.16 -2.90 -0.85
CA ALA A 60 -5.83 -1.79 -1.74
C ALA A 60 -6.17 -2.19 -3.17
N THR A 61 -6.59 -1.22 -3.96
CA THR A 61 -6.80 -1.44 -5.39
C THR A 61 -5.46 -1.50 -6.12
N THR A 62 -5.46 -2.14 -7.29
CA THR A 62 -4.29 -2.16 -8.16
C THR A 62 -3.86 -0.74 -8.53
N SER A 63 -4.82 0.17 -8.75
CA SER A 63 -4.54 1.59 -9.02
C SER A 63 -3.79 2.26 -7.86
N GLU A 64 -4.14 1.98 -6.60
CA GLU A 64 -3.48 2.56 -5.42
C GLU A 64 -2.05 2.04 -5.22
N PHE A 65 -1.78 0.78 -5.56
CA PHE A 65 -0.42 0.26 -5.57
C PHE A 65 0.46 1.00 -6.58
N GLY A 66 -0.10 1.31 -7.72
CA GLY A 66 0.61 1.95 -8.81
C GLY A 66 1.68 1.05 -9.45
N PRO A 67 2.23 1.45 -10.61
CA PRO A 67 3.12 0.60 -11.39
C PRO A 67 4.47 0.35 -10.70
N VAL A 68 4.97 1.26 -9.88
CA VAL A 68 6.29 1.14 -9.24
C VAL A 68 6.29 0.08 -8.14
N LEU A 69 5.30 0.11 -7.23
CA LEU A 69 5.21 -0.89 -6.16
C LEU A 69 4.83 -2.25 -6.72
N LEU A 70 3.88 -2.29 -7.65
CA LEU A 70 3.45 -3.52 -8.28
C LEU A 70 4.59 -4.19 -9.06
N SER A 71 5.43 -3.42 -9.76
CA SER A 71 6.62 -3.93 -10.44
C SER A 71 7.60 -4.60 -9.48
N LYS A 72 7.78 -4.06 -8.28
CA LYS A 72 8.65 -4.65 -7.26
C LYS A 72 8.06 -5.93 -6.68
N ILE A 73 6.75 -5.94 -6.42
CA ILE A 73 6.05 -7.11 -5.88
C ILE A 73 6.09 -8.28 -6.87
N LEU A 74 5.95 -7.98 -8.16
CA LEU A 74 5.97 -8.96 -9.24
C LEU A 74 7.38 -9.30 -9.76
N ASP A 75 8.42 -8.70 -9.20
CA ASP A 75 9.83 -8.87 -9.59
C ASP A 75 10.06 -8.66 -11.11
N LEU A 76 9.50 -7.57 -11.65
CA LEU A 76 9.56 -7.27 -13.07
C LEU A 76 10.90 -6.66 -13.46
N ASN A 77 11.44 -7.07 -14.62
CA ASN A 77 12.61 -6.43 -15.21
C ASN A 77 12.28 -5.02 -15.76
N GLU A 78 13.31 -4.23 -16.11
CA GLU A 78 13.14 -2.83 -16.56
C GLU A 78 12.18 -2.68 -17.75
N THR A 79 12.21 -3.60 -18.70
CA THR A 79 11.31 -3.58 -19.86
C THR A 79 9.87 -3.81 -19.45
N GLN A 80 9.64 -4.79 -18.59
CA GLN A 80 8.30 -5.12 -18.06
C GLN A 80 7.75 -3.97 -17.18
N GLN A 81 8.60 -3.35 -16.36
CA GLN A 81 8.24 -2.15 -15.59
C GLN A 81 7.79 -1.01 -16.49
N GLY A 82 8.51 -0.79 -17.59
CA GLY A 82 8.14 0.23 -18.57
C GLY A 82 6.78 -0.06 -19.23
N ILE A 83 6.51 -1.32 -19.56
CA ILE A 83 5.22 -1.75 -20.11
C ILE A 83 4.11 -1.56 -19.08
N LEU A 84 4.34 -1.99 -17.84
CA LEU A 84 3.35 -1.83 -16.77
C LEU A 84 3.01 -0.35 -16.53
N ALA A 85 4.04 0.52 -16.46
CA ALA A 85 3.84 1.96 -16.30
C ALA A 85 3.02 2.56 -17.46
N MET A 86 3.22 2.07 -18.68
CA MET A 86 2.45 2.49 -19.84
C MET A 86 0.97 2.06 -19.77
N ILE A 87 0.72 0.85 -19.27
CA ILE A 87 -0.64 0.33 -19.06
C ILE A 87 -1.38 1.19 -18.01
N PHE A 88 -0.73 1.49 -16.89
CA PHE A 88 -1.33 2.37 -15.88
C PHE A 88 -1.65 3.75 -16.44
N LYS A 89 -0.70 4.34 -17.18
CA LYS A 89 -0.92 5.63 -17.85
C LYS A 89 -2.11 5.57 -18.83
N TYR A 90 -2.22 4.49 -19.61
CA TYR A 90 -3.36 4.28 -20.49
C TYR A 90 -4.68 4.25 -19.72
N CYS A 91 -4.72 3.49 -18.61
CA CYS A 91 -5.91 3.40 -17.77
C CYS A 91 -6.27 4.76 -17.15
N ASP A 92 -5.30 5.52 -16.67
CA ASP A 92 -5.51 6.86 -16.13
C ASP A 92 -6.07 7.82 -17.18
N ASP A 93 -5.50 7.84 -18.38
CA ASP A 93 -5.93 8.70 -19.49
C ASP A 93 -7.36 8.35 -19.95
N LYS A 94 -7.73 7.06 -19.91
CA LYS A 94 -9.06 6.58 -20.27
C LYS A 94 -10.04 6.58 -19.08
N LYS A 95 -9.59 6.96 -17.88
CA LYS A 95 -10.36 6.91 -16.62
C LYS A 95 -10.90 5.51 -16.31
N LEU A 96 -10.09 4.49 -16.56
CA LEU A 96 -10.39 3.10 -16.27
C LEU A 96 -9.74 2.73 -14.92
N PRO A 97 -10.53 2.57 -13.84
CA PRO A 97 -9.97 2.15 -12.55
C PRO A 97 -9.53 0.68 -12.63
N LEU A 98 -8.33 0.40 -12.14
CA LEU A 98 -7.85 -0.97 -11.92
C LEU A 98 -8.17 -1.35 -10.47
N LEU A 99 -9.26 -2.06 -10.23
CA LEU A 99 -9.68 -2.45 -8.89
C LEU A 99 -8.87 -3.65 -8.39
N ASP A 100 -8.67 -4.62 -9.26
CA ASP A 100 -7.93 -5.84 -8.95
C ASP A 100 -7.00 -6.28 -10.09
N LEU A 101 -6.33 -7.43 -9.89
CA LEU A 101 -5.42 -7.99 -10.91
C LEU A 101 -6.15 -8.54 -12.12
N GLU A 102 -7.43 -8.90 -11.99
CA GLU A 102 -8.24 -9.36 -13.13
C GLU A 102 -8.53 -8.21 -14.09
N ASP A 103 -8.76 -7.00 -13.57
CA ASP A 103 -8.92 -5.80 -14.40
C ASP A 103 -7.61 -5.52 -15.16
N LEU A 104 -6.47 -5.60 -14.48
CA LEU A 104 -5.17 -5.44 -15.13
C LEU A 104 -4.96 -6.49 -16.23
N LYS A 105 -5.29 -7.75 -16.00
CA LYS A 105 -5.21 -8.82 -17.01
C LYS A 105 -6.10 -8.52 -18.21
N LYS A 106 -7.34 -8.08 -18.00
CA LYS A 106 -8.27 -7.72 -19.08
C LYS A 106 -7.73 -6.58 -19.92
N VAL A 107 -7.17 -5.55 -19.28
CA VAL A 107 -6.54 -4.44 -20.01
C VAL A 107 -5.35 -4.94 -20.82
N ILE A 108 -4.48 -5.79 -20.27
CA ILE A 108 -3.37 -6.38 -21.01
C ILE A 108 -3.87 -7.18 -22.21
N GLN A 109 -4.89 -8.02 -22.03
CA GLN A 109 -5.49 -8.79 -23.12
C GLN A 109 -6.08 -7.91 -24.22
N TYR A 110 -6.81 -6.86 -23.83
CA TYR A 110 -7.37 -5.89 -24.77
C TYR A 110 -6.26 -5.20 -25.58
N ILE A 111 -5.25 -4.69 -24.89
CA ILE A 111 -4.14 -3.95 -25.49
C ILE A 111 -3.30 -4.84 -26.43
N THR A 112 -3.16 -6.13 -26.13
CA THR A 112 -2.43 -7.08 -26.99
C THR A 112 -3.28 -7.65 -28.13
N GLY A 113 -4.59 -7.52 -28.05
CA GLY A 113 -5.58 -7.95 -29.04
C GLY A 113 -6.17 -6.78 -29.83
N ASP A 114 -7.45 -6.50 -29.56
CA ASP A 114 -8.25 -5.53 -30.32
C ASP A 114 -7.76 -4.07 -30.18
N GLY A 115 -7.13 -3.74 -29.05
CA GLY A 115 -6.60 -2.40 -28.76
C GLY A 115 -5.17 -2.15 -29.26
N LYS A 116 -4.59 -3.04 -30.07
CA LYS A 116 -3.21 -2.95 -30.54
C LYS A 116 -2.87 -1.62 -31.22
N ASN A 117 -3.80 -1.08 -32.00
CA ASN A 117 -3.62 0.23 -32.67
C ASN A 117 -3.58 1.41 -31.69
N GLU A 118 -4.07 1.24 -30.46
CA GLU A 118 -4.00 2.27 -29.42
C GLU A 118 -2.62 2.33 -28.76
N ILE A 119 -1.92 1.19 -28.71
CA ILE A 119 -0.53 1.14 -28.21
C ILE A 119 0.45 1.82 -29.16
N GLU A 120 0.28 1.70 -30.46
CA GLU A 120 1.18 2.36 -31.42
C GLU A 120 1.22 3.88 -31.22
N LYS A 121 0.10 4.46 -30.80
CA LYS A 121 0.03 5.87 -30.38
C LYS A 121 0.75 6.12 -29.03
N LEU A 122 0.79 5.15 -28.14
CA LEU A 122 1.49 5.23 -26.85
C LEU A 122 3.00 4.92 -26.97
N GLU A 123 3.44 4.20 -27.98
CA GLU A 123 4.87 3.97 -28.23
C GLU A 123 5.62 5.26 -28.61
N SER A 124 4.95 6.23 -29.19
CA SER A 124 5.50 7.58 -29.32
C SER A 124 5.82 8.20 -27.95
N PHE A 125 5.08 7.83 -26.90
CA PHE A 125 5.27 8.24 -25.51
C PHE A 125 6.46 7.54 -24.84
N ARG A 126 6.79 6.32 -25.24
CA ARG A 126 7.95 5.55 -24.73
C ARG A 126 9.28 6.27 -24.97
N ARG A 127 9.39 7.04 -26.05
CA ARG A 127 10.54 7.87 -26.37
C ARG A 127 10.73 9.02 -25.36
N TYR A 128 9.63 9.62 -24.89
CA TYR A 128 9.62 10.66 -23.85
C TYR A 128 9.97 10.10 -22.47
N HIS A 129 9.47 8.92 -22.12
CA HIS A 129 9.71 8.32 -20.79
C HIS A 129 11.17 7.89 -20.60
N LYS A 130 11.82 7.38 -21.63
CA LYS A 130 13.25 7.05 -21.58
C LYS A 130 14.12 8.29 -21.32
N GLN A 131 13.70 9.43 -21.83
CA GLN A 131 14.35 10.72 -21.63
C GLN A 131 14.10 11.27 -20.21
N TYR A 132 12.93 11.05 -19.63
CA TYR A 132 12.59 11.48 -18.27
C TYR A 132 13.36 10.68 -17.19
N TYR A 133 13.48 9.36 -17.34
CA TYR A 133 14.29 8.53 -16.45
C TYR A 133 15.79 8.82 -16.56
N PHE A 134 16.28 9.14 -17.74
CA PHE A 134 17.66 9.53 -17.95
C PHE A 134 17.98 10.86 -17.22
N PHE A 135 17.09 11.83 -17.29
CA PHE A 135 17.23 13.11 -16.57
C PHE A 135 17.22 12.92 -15.04
N ARG A 136 16.32 12.10 -14.49
CA ARG A 136 16.22 11.86 -13.04
C ARG A 136 17.42 11.09 -12.46
N LYS A 137 18.09 10.30 -13.27
CA LYS A 137 19.28 9.53 -12.85
C LYS A 137 20.55 10.39 -12.85
N ASN A 138 20.60 11.46 -13.63
CA ASN A 138 21.77 12.32 -13.80
C ASN A 138 21.69 13.67 -13.06
N THR A 139 20.62 13.90 -12.27
CA THR A 139 20.44 15.11 -11.44
C THR A 139 20.55 14.84 -9.93
N ARG A 140 21.28 13.80 -9.54
CA ARG A 140 21.69 13.56 -8.14
C ARG A 140 23.20 13.64 -8.03
#